data_638b1e96290148908df6444ba0e40294
#
_entry.id   638b1e96290148908df6444ba0e40294
#
_cell.length_a   1.000
_cell.length_b   1.000
_cell.length_c   1.000
_cell.angle_alpha   90.00
_cell.angle_beta   90.00
_cell.angle_gamma   90.00
#
_symmetry.space_group_name_H-M   'P 1'
#
loop_
_entity.id
_entity.type
_entity.pdbx_description
1 polymer ?
#
loop_
_entity_poly.entity_id
_entity_poly.type
_entity_poly.pdbx_seq_one_letter_code
_entity_poly.pdbx_strand_id
1 'polypeptide(L)'
;MSRVITSIDQLDLVNGLYTYADYLRWEIKDRLEILKGKIFKMSPAPAISHQIVSGNLTGELYSYFKGKPCKLFAAPFDVVLKSKKGIEDSVIQPDLCVVCDPKKLENDKRCLGAPDLIIEILSPGNSKKEMRNKYDLYEESGVAEYWVVRPTDKEITQFVLENGKYRALRPVVEGDLIYSAIFPELSVATEDIFRL
;
A
#
# COMPACT_ATOMS: atom_id res chain seq x y z
N MET A 1 -23.94 -7.57 24.96
CA MET A 1 -23.20 -8.22 23.85
C MET A 1 -23.13 -7.22 22.72
N SER A 2 -21.94 -6.79 22.31
CA SER A 2 -21.78 -5.92 21.14
C SER A 2 -22.20 -6.71 19.90
N ARG A 3 -23.08 -6.14 19.08
CA ARG A 3 -23.55 -6.75 17.85
C ARG A 3 -22.38 -6.90 16.88
N VAL A 4 -22.11 -8.12 16.41
CA VAL A 4 -21.11 -8.36 15.37
C VAL A 4 -21.59 -7.72 14.07
N ILE A 5 -20.72 -6.97 13.40
CA ILE A 5 -21.00 -6.30 12.12
C ILE A 5 -20.59 -7.25 11.00
N THR A 6 -21.55 -7.62 10.16
CA THR A 6 -21.39 -8.63 9.09
C THR A 6 -21.57 -8.06 7.68
N SER A 7 -22.02 -6.80 7.56
CA SER A 7 -22.22 -6.11 6.28
C SER A 7 -21.78 -4.66 6.40
N ILE A 8 -21.26 -4.11 5.31
CA ILE A 8 -20.91 -2.69 5.19
C ILE A 8 -22.10 -1.75 5.41
N ASP A 9 -23.32 -2.20 5.08
CA ASP A 9 -24.56 -1.43 5.26
C ASP A 9 -24.90 -1.16 6.74
N GLN A 10 -24.27 -1.87 7.66
CA GLN A 10 -24.41 -1.66 9.10
C GLN A 10 -23.48 -0.56 9.66
N LEU A 11 -22.62 -0.01 8.80
CA LEU A 11 -21.66 1.02 9.14
C LEU A 11 -22.13 2.41 8.69
N ASP A 12 -21.86 3.44 9.48
CA ASP A 12 -22.08 4.82 9.06
C ASP A 12 -20.90 5.27 8.16
N LEU A 13 -21.06 5.17 6.85
CA LEU A 13 -20.04 5.52 5.87
C LEU A 13 -19.84 7.04 5.73
N VAL A 14 -20.77 7.85 6.22
CA VAL A 14 -20.75 9.32 6.07
C VAL A 14 -20.08 9.97 7.27
N ASN A 15 -20.61 9.73 8.48
CA ASN A 15 -20.17 10.39 9.71
C ASN A 15 -19.30 9.49 10.58
N GLY A 16 -19.38 8.16 10.42
CA GLY A 16 -18.63 7.20 11.21
C GLY A 16 -17.12 7.45 11.15
N LEU A 17 -16.45 7.24 12.27
CA LEU A 17 -15.00 7.22 12.39
C LEU A 17 -14.62 5.91 13.08
N TYR A 18 -13.81 5.13 12.42
CA TYR A 18 -13.48 3.78 12.82
C TYR A 18 -11.97 3.62 13.07
N THR A 19 -11.65 2.71 13.96
CA THR A 19 -10.28 2.36 14.35
C THR A 19 -9.97 0.93 13.93
N TYR A 20 -8.70 0.55 14.04
CA TYR A 20 -8.30 -0.84 13.87
C TYR A 20 -8.99 -1.77 14.88
N ALA A 21 -9.24 -1.31 16.11
CA ALA A 21 -9.98 -2.08 17.11
C ALA A 21 -11.43 -2.37 16.68
N ASP A 22 -12.05 -1.47 15.91
CA ASP A 22 -13.37 -1.69 15.34
C ASP A 22 -13.27 -2.70 14.19
N TYR A 23 -12.31 -2.53 13.29
CA TYR A 23 -12.07 -3.43 12.16
C TYR A 23 -11.91 -4.90 12.58
N LEU A 24 -11.19 -5.16 13.67
CA LEU A 24 -11.00 -6.51 14.22
C LEU A 24 -12.27 -7.20 14.72
N ARG A 25 -13.36 -6.46 14.93
CA ARG A 25 -14.66 -6.98 15.39
C ARG A 25 -15.63 -7.25 14.25
N TRP A 26 -15.25 -6.87 13.02
CA TRP A 26 -16.10 -7.05 11.85
C TRP A 26 -15.91 -8.44 11.25
N GLU A 27 -17.03 -9.04 10.84
CA GLU A 27 -17.08 -10.27 10.06
C GLU A 27 -17.60 -9.99 8.65
N ILE A 28 -17.17 -8.85 8.08
CA ILE A 28 -17.57 -8.39 6.75
C ILE A 28 -16.75 -9.16 5.72
N LYS A 29 -17.43 -9.72 4.71
CA LYS A 29 -16.77 -10.48 3.61
C LYS A 29 -16.14 -9.57 2.55
N ASP A 30 -16.62 -8.35 2.41
CA ASP A 30 -16.04 -7.37 1.49
C ASP A 30 -14.64 -6.95 1.98
N ARG A 31 -13.72 -6.75 1.05
CA ARG A 31 -12.43 -6.14 1.37
C ARG A 31 -12.62 -4.65 1.58
N LEU A 32 -12.19 -4.18 2.73
CA LEU A 32 -12.33 -2.80 3.16
C LEU A 32 -10.98 -2.24 3.60
N GLU A 33 -10.76 -0.97 3.32
CA GLU A 33 -9.70 -0.18 3.92
C GLU A 33 -10.29 0.89 4.85
N ILE A 34 -9.55 1.27 5.86
CA ILE A 34 -9.85 2.44 6.70
C ILE A 34 -8.74 3.46 6.48
N LEU A 35 -9.08 4.66 6.02
CA LEU A 35 -8.14 5.77 5.87
C LEU A 35 -8.60 6.93 6.77
N LYS A 36 -7.81 7.24 7.78
CA LYS A 36 -8.11 8.30 8.77
C LYS A 36 -9.53 8.19 9.34
N GLY A 37 -9.90 6.96 9.73
CA GLY A 37 -11.19 6.62 10.29
C GLY A 37 -12.33 6.43 9.28
N LYS A 38 -12.13 6.75 8.00
CA LYS A 38 -13.15 6.58 6.96
C LYS A 38 -12.99 5.26 6.21
N ILE A 39 -14.11 4.62 5.93
CA ILE A 39 -14.15 3.34 5.23
C ILE A 39 -14.13 3.56 3.73
N PHE A 40 -13.31 2.77 3.06
CA PHE A 40 -13.26 2.65 1.61
C PHE A 40 -13.46 1.18 1.23
N LYS A 41 -14.44 0.94 0.36
CA LYS A 41 -14.64 -0.39 -0.22
C LYS A 41 -13.61 -0.57 -1.33
N MET A 42 -12.84 -1.63 -1.25
CA MET A 42 -11.88 -1.96 -2.31
C MET A 42 -12.65 -2.43 -3.56
N SER A 43 -12.09 -2.16 -4.73
CA SER A 43 -12.63 -2.68 -5.99
C SER A 43 -12.70 -4.22 -5.94
N PRO A 44 -13.70 -4.81 -6.63
CA PRO A 44 -13.73 -6.27 -6.80
C PRO A 44 -12.46 -6.79 -7.49
N ALA A 45 -12.46 -7.73 -8.35
CA ALA A 45 -11.25 -8.25 -8.97
C ALA A 45 -10.48 -7.16 -9.76
N PRO A 46 -9.15 -7.03 -9.56
CA PRO A 46 -8.31 -6.13 -10.36
C PRO A 46 -8.21 -6.59 -11.82
N ALA A 47 -7.85 -5.66 -12.71
CA ALA A 47 -7.65 -5.95 -14.14
C ALA A 47 -6.48 -6.93 -14.36
N ILE A 48 -6.50 -7.65 -15.48
CA ILE A 48 -5.42 -8.61 -15.84
C ILE A 48 -4.06 -7.91 -15.85
N SER A 49 -3.96 -6.73 -16.45
CA SER A 49 -2.72 -5.95 -16.49
C SER A 49 -2.17 -5.61 -15.10
N HIS A 50 -3.06 -5.27 -14.16
CA HIS A 50 -2.68 -5.06 -12.77
C HIS A 50 -2.08 -6.34 -12.15
N GLN A 51 -2.71 -7.50 -12.37
CA GLN A 51 -2.24 -8.77 -11.82
C GLN A 51 -0.88 -9.18 -12.40
N ILE A 52 -0.67 -8.99 -13.70
CA ILE A 52 0.60 -9.29 -14.35
C ILE A 52 1.70 -8.40 -13.78
N VAL A 53 1.49 -7.09 -13.72
CA VAL A 53 2.45 -6.12 -13.16
C VAL A 53 2.73 -6.42 -11.68
N SER A 54 1.72 -6.77 -10.89
CA SER A 54 1.88 -7.19 -9.48
C SER A 54 2.75 -8.45 -9.37
N GLY A 55 2.52 -9.45 -10.22
CA GLY A 55 3.30 -10.67 -10.26
C GLY A 55 4.77 -10.42 -10.64
N ASN A 56 5.00 -9.62 -11.69
CA ASN A 56 6.33 -9.27 -12.16
C ASN A 56 7.12 -8.49 -11.09
N LEU A 57 6.52 -7.43 -10.52
CA LEU A 57 7.13 -6.68 -9.42
C LEU A 57 7.42 -7.56 -8.20
N THR A 58 6.51 -8.47 -7.85
CA THR A 58 6.73 -9.41 -6.75
C THR A 58 7.96 -10.28 -7.02
N GLY A 59 8.12 -10.81 -8.23
CA GLY A 59 9.27 -11.64 -8.62
C GLY A 59 10.59 -10.89 -8.52
N GLU A 60 10.67 -9.70 -9.10
CA GLU A 60 11.86 -8.86 -9.11
C GLU A 60 12.27 -8.45 -7.69
N LEU A 61 11.31 -7.92 -6.92
CA LEU A 61 11.56 -7.49 -5.54
C LEU A 61 11.89 -8.67 -4.62
N TYR A 62 11.20 -9.81 -4.78
CA TYR A 62 11.50 -10.99 -3.99
C TYR A 62 12.93 -11.50 -4.25
N SER A 63 13.36 -11.50 -5.51
CA SER A 63 14.73 -11.87 -5.89
C SER A 63 15.77 -10.98 -5.19
N TYR A 64 15.51 -9.68 -5.12
CA TYR A 64 16.39 -8.73 -4.43
C TYR A 64 16.39 -8.92 -2.91
N PHE A 65 15.22 -9.08 -2.27
CA PHE A 65 15.09 -9.19 -0.81
C PHE A 65 15.37 -10.58 -0.25
N LYS A 66 15.48 -11.60 -1.11
CA LYS A 66 15.78 -12.97 -0.69
C LYS A 66 17.09 -13.04 0.09
N GLY A 67 17.03 -13.53 1.33
CA GLY A 67 18.19 -13.62 2.22
C GLY A 67 18.58 -12.32 2.93
N LYS A 68 17.87 -11.20 2.63
CA LYS A 68 18.07 -9.91 3.33
C LYS A 68 17.12 -9.78 4.53
N PRO A 69 17.40 -8.87 5.48
CA PRO A 69 16.55 -8.70 6.68
C PRO A 69 15.15 -8.16 6.35
N CYS A 70 15.01 -7.30 5.33
CA CYS A 70 13.73 -6.76 4.93
C CYS A 70 12.81 -7.84 4.31
N LYS A 71 11.52 -7.72 4.54
CA LYS A 71 10.51 -8.67 4.05
C LYS A 71 9.57 -7.97 3.09
N LEU A 72 9.30 -8.63 1.95
CA LEU A 72 8.32 -8.21 0.95
C LEU A 72 6.97 -8.88 1.26
N PHE A 73 5.91 -8.12 1.22
CA PHE A 73 4.53 -8.59 1.32
C PHE A 73 3.72 -8.10 0.13
N ALA A 74 2.87 -9.00 -0.39
CA ALA A 74 1.86 -8.67 -1.41
C ALA A 74 0.46 -8.73 -0.79
N ALA A 75 -0.48 -7.97 -1.36
CA ALA A 75 -1.88 -8.00 -0.94
C ALA A 75 -2.48 -9.43 -1.06
N PRO A 76 -3.37 -9.86 -0.14
CA PRO A 76 -3.87 -9.08 0.99
C PRO A 76 -2.93 -9.12 2.21
N PHE A 77 -2.46 -7.97 2.66
CA PHE A 77 -1.64 -7.86 3.86
C PHE A 77 -1.97 -6.53 4.56
N ASP A 78 -2.47 -6.62 5.79
CA ASP A 78 -2.89 -5.43 6.54
C ASP A 78 -1.70 -4.63 7.04
N VAL A 79 -1.70 -3.34 6.74
CA VAL A 79 -0.80 -2.34 7.30
C VAL A 79 -1.62 -1.37 8.14
N VAL A 80 -1.31 -1.31 9.43
CA VAL A 80 -2.00 -0.45 10.40
C VAL A 80 -1.15 0.79 10.66
N LEU A 81 -1.69 1.94 10.31
CA LEU A 81 -1.04 3.23 10.48
C LEU A 81 -1.72 4.04 11.58
N LYS A 82 -0.92 4.87 12.26
CA LYS A 82 -1.39 5.75 13.34
C LYS A 82 -1.48 7.19 12.86
N SER A 83 -2.55 7.85 13.28
CA SER A 83 -2.62 9.31 13.17
C SER A 83 -1.54 9.99 14.03
N LYS A 84 -1.33 11.28 13.83
CA LYS A 84 -0.44 12.11 14.67
C LYS A 84 -0.80 12.10 16.15
N LYS A 85 -2.04 11.71 16.49
CA LYS A 85 -2.51 11.53 17.87
C LYS A 85 -2.23 10.14 18.44
N GLY A 86 -1.56 9.26 17.70
CA GLY A 86 -1.26 7.89 18.11
C GLY A 86 -2.43 6.91 18.00
N ILE A 87 -3.55 7.32 17.36
CA ILE A 87 -4.73 6.46 17.17
C ILE A 87 -4.51 5.61 15.92
N GLU A 88 -4.75 4.31 16.03
CA GLU A 88 -4.74 3.36 14.90
C GLU A 88 -6.04 3.50 14.10
N ASP A 89 -6.12 4.56 13.32
CA ASP A 89 -7.30 4.96 12.54
C ASP A 89 -7.17 4.68 11.05
N SER A 90 -6.12 3.99 10.64
CA SER A 90 -5.94 3.63 9.24
C SER A 90 -5.48 2.17 9.12
N VAL A 91 -6.20 1.42 8.30
CA VAL A 91 -5.92 0.02 7.93
C VAL A 91 -5.95 -0.06 6.42
N ILE A 92 -4.83 -0.32 5.81
CA ILE A 92 -4.68 -0.36 4.35
C ILE A 92 -4.11 -1.70 3.91
N GLN A 93 -4.36 -2.07 2.67
CA GLN A 93 -3.81 -3.25 2.02
C GLN A 93 -3.11 -2.83 0.72
N PRO A 94 -1.87 -2.30 0.80
CA PRO A 94 -1.13 -1.90 -0.40
C PRO A 94 -0.87 -3.12 -1.28
N ASP A 95 -0.78 -2.92 -2.60
CA ASP A 95 -0.50 -4.02 -3.52
C ASP A 95 0.80 -4.73 -3.18
N LEU A 96 1.86 -3.96 -2.87
CA LEU A 96 3.12 -4.48 -2.34
C LEU A 96 3.66 -3.55 -1.25
N CYS A 97 4.31 -4.12 -0.24
CA CYS A 97 5.09 -3.33 0.71
C CYS A 97 6.33 -4.07 1.20
N VAL A 98 7.35 -3.31 1.60
CA VAL A 98 8.58 -3.83 2.19
C VAL A 98 8.72 -3.33 3.62
N VAL A 99 9.01 -4.24 4.55
CA VAL A 99 9.18 -3.94 5.97
C VAL A 99 10.54 -4.45 6.43
N CYS A 100 11.38 -3.55 6.93
CA CYS A 100 12.74 -3.87 7.40
C CYS A 100 12.83 -4.00 8.91
N ASP A 101 11.98 -3.32 9.68
CA ASP A 101 11.94 -3.43 11.13
C ASP A 101 11.08 -4.63 11.56
N PRO A 102 11.67 -5.71 12.10
CA PRO A 102 10.91 -6.89 12.51
C PRO A 102 9.92 -6.62 13.63
N LYS A 103 10.11 -5.57 14.44
CA LYS A 103 9.17 -5.18 15.50
C LYS A 103 7.80 -4.81 14.96
N LYS A 104 7.73 -4.32 13.72
CA LYS A 104 6.44 -4.03 13.05
C LYS A 104 5.67 -5.30 12.67
N LEU A 105 6.28 -6.48 12.75
CA LEU A 105 5.74 -7.78 12.31
C LEU A 105 5.52 -8.78 13.47
N GLU A 106 5.70 -8.36 14.72
CA GLU A 106 5.72 -9.26 15.90
C GLU A 106 4.43 -10.05 16.16
N ASN A 107 3.30 -9.65 15.57
CA ASN A 107 2.02 -10.34 15.79
C ASN A 107 1.61 -11.34 14.70
N ASP A 108 2.49 -11.67 13.76
CA ASP A 108 2.30 -12.67 12.68
C ASP A 108 1.09 -12.43 11.75
N LYS A 109 0.42 -11.27 11.82
CA LYS A 109 -0.82 -11.05 11.05
C LYS A 109 -0.81 -9.77 10.21
N ARG A 110 0.04 -8.81 10.55
CA ARG A 110 0.00 -7.46 9.97
C ARG A 110 1.27 -6.69 10.23
N CYS A 111 1.43 -5.58 9.52
CA CYS A 111 2.44 -4.57 9.84
C CYS A 111 1.85 -3.50 10.76
N LEU A 112 2.50 -3.22 11.89
CA LEU A 112 2.15 -2.11 12.79
C LEU A 112 3.11 -0.96 12.57
N GLY A 113 2.62 0.10 11.95
CA GLY A 113 3.41 1.28 11.55
C GLY A 113 3.76 1.29 10.08
N ALA A 114 4.45 2.34 9.64
CA ALA A 114 4.78 2.57 8.25
C ALA A 114 5.78 1.52 7.71
N PRO A 115 5.48 0.83 6.59
CA PRO A 115 6.48 0.11 5.81
C PRO A 115 7.58 1.05 5.33
N ASP A 116 8.72 0.50 4.94
CA ASP A 116 9.83 1.28 4.37
C ASP A 116 9.51 1.68 2.91
N LEU A 117 8.95 0.76 2.13
CA LEU A 117 8.49 0.99 0.77
C LEU A 117 7.03 0.52 0.63
N ILE A 118 6.20 1.33 -0.02
CA ILE A 118 4.86 0.95 -0.49
C ILE A 118 4.80 1.10 -2.01
N ILE A 119 4.12 0.16 -2.68
CA ILE A 119 3.84 0.20 -4.11
C ILE A 119 2.34 0.02 -4.30
N GLU A 120 1.71 0.96 -5.01
CA GLU A 120 0.32 0.90 -5.44
C GLU A 120 0.27 0.80 -6.96
N ILE A 121 -0.43 -0.21 -7.47
CA ILE A 121 -0.61 -0.46 -8.90
C ILE A 121 -2.01 0.01 -9.28
N LEU A 122 -2.11 1.02 -10.12
CA LEU A 122 -3.39 1.63 -10.43
C LEU A 122 -4.20 0.79 -11.42
N SER A 123 -5.48 0.61 -11.10
CA SER A 123 -6.50 0.13 -12.02
C SER A 123 -7.28 1.31 -12.62
N PRO A 124 -7.92 1.16 -13.79
CA PRO A 124 -8.70 2.24 -14.40
C PRO A 124 -9.82 2.82 -13.53
N GLY A 125 -10.25 2.10 -12.50
CA GLY A 125 -11.27 2.51 -11.54
C GLY A 125 -10.79 3.32 -10.33
N ASN A 126 -9.48 3.47 -10.13
CA ASN A 126 -8.97 4.22 -8.98
C ASN A 126 -9.34 5.72 -9.09
N SER A 127 -9.97 6.24 -8.04
CA SER A 127 -10.36 7.63 -8.02
C SER A 127 -9.18 8.55 -7.66
N LYS A 128 -9.17 9.77 -8.24
CA LYS A 128 -8.18 10.81 -7.87
C LYS A 128 -8.21 11.12 -6.37
N LYS A 129 -9.39 11.01 -5.74
CA LYS A 129 -9.57 11.24 -4.30
C LYS A 129 -8.88 10.17 -3.47
N GLU A 130 -9.03 8.90 -3.85
CA GLU A 130 -8.39 7.77 -3.18
C GLU A 130 -6.87 7.87 -3.25
N MET A 131 -6.33 8.13 -4.45
CA MET A 131 -4.89 8.33 -4.64
C MET A 131 -4.33 9.47 -3.79
N ARG A 132 -5.05 10.61 -3.71
CA ARG A 132 -4.64 11.74 -2.87
C ARG A 132 -4.67 11.37 -1.40
N ASN A 133 -5.72 10.68 -0.94
CA ASN A 133 -5.84 10.26 0.44
C ASN A 133 -4.72 9.29 0.85
N LYS A 134 -4.37 8.33 -0.01
CA LYS A 134 -3.25 7.40 0.21
C LYS A 134 -1.90 8.13 0.23
N TYR A 135 -1.67 9.03 -0.72
CA TYR A 135 -0.47 9.87 -0.74
C TYR A 135 -0.28 10.64 0.57
N ASP A 136 -1.32 11.38 1.00
CA ASP A 136 -1.28 12.16 2.23
C ASP A 136 -1.10 11.26 3.46
N LEU A 137 -1.74 10.09 3.49
CA LEU A 137 -1.63 9.13 4.58
C LEU A 137 -0.20 8.58 4.68
N TYR A 138 0.40 8.17 3.56
CA TYR A 138 1.75 7.59 3.53
C TYR A 138 2.81 8.62 3.91
N GLU A 139 2.70 9.85 3.38
CA GLU A 139 3.57 10.96 3.76
C GLU A 139 3.51 11.24 5.27
N GLU A 140 2.30 11.39 5.82
CA GLU A 140 2.09 11.70 7.24
C GLU A 140 2.53 10.58 8.17
N SER A 141 2.44 9.33 7.71
CA SER A 141 2.82 8.14 8.49
C SER A 141 4.32 7.85 8.43
N GLY A 142 5.06 8.48 7.52
CA GLY A 142 6.51 8.31 7.44
C GLY A 142 6.95 7.13 6.57
N VAL A 143 6.17 6.73 5.56
CA VAL A 143 6.62 5.77 4.55
C VAL A 143 7.76 6.39 3.78
N ALA A 144 8.95 5.76 3.83
CA ALA A 144 10.17 6.38 3.32
C ALA A 144 10.19 6.49 1.79
N GLU A 145 9.62 5.51 1.08
CA GLU A 145 9.50 5.52 -0.37
C GLU A 145 8.14 4.99 -0.81
N TYR A 146 7.52 5.65 -1.78
CA TYR A 146 6.22 5.28 -2.32
C TYR A 146 6.25 5.27 -3.84
N TRP A 147 5.84 4.16 -4.46
CA TRP A 147 5.73 4.03 -5.91
C TRP A 147 4.28 3.96 -6.34
N VAL A 148 3.94 4.74 -7.36
CA VAL A 148 2.66 4.68 -8.07
C VAL A 148 2.93 4.12 -9.46
N VAL A 149 2.45 2.90 -9.69
CA VAL A 149 2.63 2.19 -10.96
C VAL A 149 1.37 2.32 -11.80
N ARG A 150 1.50 2.76 -13.05
CA ARG A 150 0.41 2.91 -14.02
C ARG A 150 0.58 1.92 -15.17
N PRO A 151 -0.07 0.74 -15.10
CA PRO A 151 0.09 -0.29 -16.15
C PRO A 151 -0.34 0.20 -17.53
N THR A 152 -1.41 1.01 -17.63
CA THR A 152 -1.93 1.54 -18.89
C THR A 152 -0.94 2.47 -19.59
N ASP A 153 -0.24 3.29 -18.82
CA ASP A 153 0.69 4.30 -19.32
C ASP A 153 2.14 3.77 -19.35
N LYS A 154 2.35 2.56 -18.77
CA LYS A 154 3.66 1.95 -18.56
C LYS A 154 4.63 2.90 -17.87
N GLU A 155 4.12 3.57 -16.83
CA GLU A 155 4.84 4.62 -16.08
C GLU A 155 4.88 4.29 -14.59
N ILE A 156 5.99 4.63 -13.94
CA ILE A 156 6.13 4.60 -12.49
C ILE A 156 6.57 5.97 -12.00
N THR A 157 5.78 6.53 -11.08
CA THR A 157 6.15 7.74 -10.34
C THR A 157 6.62 7.33 -8.95
N GLN A 158 7.81 7.79 -8.54
CA GLN A 158 8.38 7.56 -7.22
C GLN A 158 8.28 8.82 -6.37
N PHE A 159 7.95 8.62 -5.09
CA PHE A 159 7.96 9.66 -4.06
C PHE A 159 8.91 9.23 -2.94
N VAL A 160 9.81 10.12 -2.55
CA VAL A 160 10.79 9.89 -1.49
C VAL A 160 10.54 10.87 -0.36
N LEU A 161 10.48 10.36 0.87
CA LEU A 161 10.23 11.18 2.05
C LEU A 161 11.50 11.92 2.46
N GLU A 162 11.50 13.23 2.32
CA GLU A 162 12.57 14.13 2.72
C GLU A 162 12.03 15.20 3.67
N ASN A 163 12.60 15.31 4.86
CA ASN A 163 12.18 16.27 5.88
C ASN A 163 10.66 16.23 6.18
N GLY A 164 10.06 15.02 6.17
CA GLY A 164 8.66 14.80 6.45
C GLY A 164 7.70 15.17 5.32
N LYS A 165 8.22 15.37 4.10
CA LYS A 165 7.44 15.66 2.89
C LYS A 165 7.89 14.81 1.72
N TYR A 166 6.94 14.39 0.89
CA TYR A 166 7.27 13.68 -0.33
C TYR A 166 7.82 14.61 -1.41
N ARG A 167 8.98 14.23 -1.94
CA ARG A 167 9.52 14.77 -3.18
C ARG A 167 9.30 13.76 -4.30
N ALA A 168 8.58 14.16 -5.34
CA ALA A 168 8.43 13.35 -6.55
C ALA A 168 9.77 13.30 -7.31
N LEU A 169 10.17 12.11 -7.73
CA LEU A 169 11.25 11.93 -8.69
C LEU A 169 10.72 12.05 -10.12
N ARG A 170 11.64 12.17 -11.09
CA ARG A 170 11.27 12.08 -12.49
C ARG A 170 10.59 10.74 -12.75
N PRO A 171 9.40 10.70 -13.35
CA PRO A 171 8.76 9.45 -13.73
C PRO A 171 9.66 8.61 -14.65
N VAL A 172 9.65 7.31 -14.46
CA VAL A 172 10.30 6.34 -15.34
C VAL A 172 9.25 5.64 -16.20
N VAL A 173 9.59 5.36 -17.45
CA VAL A 173 8.70 4.73 -18.42
C VAL A 173 9.29 3.42 -18.93
N GLU A 174 8.53 2.67 -19.75
CA GLU A 174 9.04 1.43 -20.38
C GLU A 174 10.36 1.67 -21.11
N GLY A 175 11.35 0.82 -20.86
CA GLY A 175 12.71 0.95 -21.36
C GLY A 175 13.70 1.61 -20.39
N ASP A 176 13.23 2.21 -19.33
CA ASP A 176 14.08 2.78 -18.27
C ASP A 176 14.43 1.73 -17.20
N LEU A 177 15.44 2.03 -16.39
CA LEU A 177 15.69 1.35 -15.11
C LEU A 177 15.09 2.17 -13.97
N ILE A 178 14.28 1.54 -13.12
CA ILE A 178 13.86 2.14 -11.86
C ILE A 178 14.85 1.78 -10.76
N TYR A 179 15.32 2.79 -10.03
CA TYR A 179 16.21 2.64 -8.88
C TYR A 179 15.47 3.05 -7.61
N SER A 180 15.55 2.23 -6.55
CA SER A 180 15.04 2.65 -5.25
C SER A 180 15.95 3.72 -4.64
N ALA A 181 15.35 4.73 -4.03
CA ALA A 181 16.08 5.77 -3.32
C ALA A 181 16.58 5.31 -1.95
N ILE A 182 15.89 4.35 -1.33
CA ILE A 182 16.21 3.85 0.02
C ILE A 182 16.93 2.50 0.01
N PHE A 183 16.91 1.78 -1.11
CA PHE A 183 17.64 0.53 -1.32
C PHE A 183 18.62 0.69 -2.49
N PRO A 184 19.85 1.19 -2.23
CA PRO A 184 20.75 1.66 -3.31
C PRO A 184 21.11 0.64 -4.39
N GLU A 185 21.07 -0.65 -4.07
CA GLU A 185 21.36 -1.73 -5.02
C GLU A 185 20.10 -2.27 -5.72
N LEU A 186 18.92 -1.81 -5.33
CA LEU A 186 17.68 -2.22 -5.96
C LEU A 186 17.46 -1.44 -7.24
N SER A 187 17.55 -2.14 -8.36
CA SER A 187 17.14 -1.64 -9.67
C SER A 187 16.34 -2.71 -10.40
N VAL A 188 15.33 -2.29 -11.14
CA VAL A 188 14.47 -3.17 -11.94
C VAL A 188 14.28 -2.54 -13.32
N ALA A 189 14.39 -3.35 -14.37
CA ALA A 189 14.05 -2.91 -15.73
C ALA A 189 12.52 -2.77 -15.85
N THR A 190 12.05 -1.61 -16.30
CA THR A 190 10.61 -1.38 -16.44
C THR A 190 9.98 -2.28 -17.49
N GLU A 191 10.75 -2.76 -18.47
CA GLU A 191 10.32 -3.78 -19.44
C GLU A 191 9.93 -5.08 -18.74
N ASP A 192 10.67 -5.51 -17.70
CA ASP A 192 10.34 -6.72 -16.94
C ASP A 192 9.08 -6.52 -16.09
N ILE A 193 8.84 -5.30 -15.62
CA ILE A 193 7.63 -4.94 -14.87
C ILE A 193 6.38 -4.96 -15.78
N PHE A 194 6.48 -4.36 -16.98
CA PHE A 194 5.32 -4.15 -17.87
C PHE A 194 5.15 -5.21 -18.95
N ARG A 195 5.99 -6.24 -18.97
CA ARG A 195 5.85 -7.38 -19.91
C ARG A 195 4.54 -8.13 -19.61
N LEU A 196 3.67 -8.18 -20.62
CA LEU A 196 2.40 -8.90 -20.61
C LEU A 196 2.58 -10.36 -21.04
#